data_2c0b7c58a08d0d4c0473530dbc0511c1
#
_entry.id   2c0b7c58a08d0d4c0473530dbc0511c1
#
_cell.length_a   1.000
_cell.length_b   1.000
_cell.length_c   1.000
_cell.angle_alpha   90.00
_cell.angle_beta   90.00
_cell.angle_gamma   90.00
#
_symmetry.space_group_name_H-M   'P 1'
#
loop_
_entity.id
_entity.type
_entity.pdbx_description
1 polymer ?
#
loop_
_entity_poly.entity_id
_entity_poly.type
_entity_poly.pdbx_seq_one_letter_code
_entity_poly.pdbx_strand_id
1 'polypeptide(L)'
;MNENFEMRDFGTYSPEEIIAENLQELFERADVLGEEEIAHLCELAAEIAQGDDLADLLSSLPYYRISEMKPLAGALADHRELLSRSRKLLEARQCMILCRALYEKLKHRENLLSALFPDVEEVLPQAAGRIVYQRSSYANDAYLAFASLLPNARATYAHSFAAACEEVYNGHCEYCILPVENAVEGELIGFAKLIAQFDLKIIAVCDIAGADASRSTRFALLQRNMLPLSDADAMKNGCFRFSLPKESASLVADVLTAANFYGLEFRSANTLPPSEQSLFNLTFDICGGDLYPFLLYLATVAPQYTPIGIYSHIKQKGI
;
A
#
# COMPACT_ATOMS: atom_id res chain seq x y z
N MET A 1 32.82 -29.58 -38.16
CA MET A 1 31.90 -28.48 -38.44
C MET A 1 32.37 -27.32 -37.59
N ASN A 2 32.99 -26.34 -38.24
CA ASN A 2 33.47 -25.14 -37.55
C ASN A 2 32.32 -24.14 -37.47
N GLU A 3 31.81 -23.92 -36.32
CA GLU A 3 30.96 -22.76 -36.08
C GLU A 3 31.88 -21.55 -35.91
N ASN A 4 31.85 -20.67 -36.89
CA ASN A 4 32.48 -19.37 -36.85
C ASN A 4 31.82 -18.53 -35.79
N PHE A 5 32.53 -18.35 -34.65
CA PHE A 5 32.26 -17.28 -33.69
C PHE A 5 32.74 -15.99 -34.41
N GLU A 6 31.81 -15.22 -34.98
CA GLU A 6 32.10 -13.85 -35.39
C GLU A 6 32.39 -13.03 -34.14
N MET A 7 33.67 -12.71 -33.94
CA MET A 7 34.08 -11.69 -32.99
C MET A 7 33.50 -10.36 -33.46
N ARG A 8 32.46 -9.89 -32.76
CA ARG A 8 32.00 -8.52 -32.94
C ARG A 8 33.13 -7.57 -32.54
N ASP A 9 33.40 -6.60 -33.37
CA ASP A 9 34.41 -5.59 -33.18
C ASP A 9 33.97 -4.61 -32.10
N PHE A 10 34.46 -4.78 -30.88
CA PHE A 10 34.11 -3.94 -29.69
C PHE A 10 34.84 -2.60 -29.67
N GLY A 11 35.48 -2.18 -30.79
CA GLY A 11 36.37 -1.02 -30.84
C GLY A 11 35.72 0.37 -30.77
N THR A 12 34.38 0.49 -30.78
CA THR A 12 33.68 1.77 -30.99
C THR A 12 32.69 2.15 -29.87
N TYR A 13 32.39 1.29 -28.92
CA TYR A 13 31.42 1.55 -27.87
C TYR A 13 32.06 1.97 -26.54
N SER A 14 31.48 2.95 -25.88
CA SER A 14 31.86 3.28 -24.50
C SER A 14 31.47 2.13 -23.56
N PRO A 15 32.18 1.97 -22.42
CA PRO A 15 31.78 0.97 -21.41
C PRO A 15 30.32 1.11 -20.96
N GLU A 16 29.80 2.33 -20.97
CA GLU A 16 28.42 2.66 -20.58
C GLU A 16 27.41 2.19 -21.63
N GLU A 17 27.73 2.30 -22.93
CA GLU A 17 26.90 1.78 -24.03
C GLU A 17 26.86 0.25 -24.03
N ILE A 18 28.00 -0.40 -23.80
CA ILE A 18 28.07 -1.87 -23.67
C ILE A 18 27.25 -2.35 -22.48
N ILE A 19 27.28 -1.62 -21.37
CA ILE A 19 26.49 -1.93 -20.19
C ILE A 19 25.00 -1.74 -20.45
N ALA A 20 24.61 -0.67 -21.14
CA ALA A 20 23.21 -0.38 -21.47
C ALA A 20 22.64 -1.43 -22.44
N GLU A 21 23.42 -1.83 -23.47
CA GLU A 21 23.01 -2.84 -24.44
C GLU A 21 22.88 -4.23 -23.81
N ASN A 22 23.83 -4.61 -22.94
CA ASN A 22 23.73 -5.87 -22.18
C ASN A 22 22.59 -5.87 -21.15
N LEU A 23 22.26 -4.72 -20.54
CA LEU A 23 21.09 -4.61 -19.68
C LEU A 23 19.80 -4.78 -20.46
N GLN A 24 19.71 -4.19 -21.65
CA GLN A 24 18.54 -4.31 -22.51
C GLN A 24 18.39 -5.76 -23.00
N GLU A 25 19.48 -6.42 -23.39
CA GLU A 25 19.47 -7.84 -23.77
C GLU A 25 19.10 -8.76 -22.59
N LEU A 26 19.54 -8.41 -21.36
CA LEU A 26 19.12 -9.10 -20.15
C LEU A 26 17.63 -8.89 -19.83
N PHE A 27 17.10 -7.70 -20.05
CA PHE A 27 15.68 -7.42 -19.89
C PHE A 27 14.83 -8.14 -20.95
N GLU A 28 15.27 -8.16 -22.20
CA GLU A 28 14.62 -8.89 -23.29
C GLU A 28 14.65 -10.40 -23.06
N ARG A 29 15.79 -10.95 -22.60
CA ARG A 29 15.91 -12.36 -22.19
C ARG A 29 15.11 -12.67 -20.93
N ALA A 30 15.00 -11.73 -19.98
CA ALA A 30 14.15 -11.88 -18.82
C ALA A 30 12.66 -11.95 -19.21
N ASP A 31 12.26 -11.27 -20.28
CA ASP A 31 10.89 -11.38 -20.79
C ASP A 31 10.65 -12.71 -21.55
N VAL A 32 11.66 -13.30 -22.18
CA VAL A 32 11.57 -14.61 -22.86
C VAL A 32 11.72 -15.78 -21.88
N LEU A 33 12.63 -15.67 -20.90
CA LEU A 33 12.70 -16.63 -19.77
C LEU A 33 11.45 -16.57 -18.88
N GLY A 34 10.67 -15.50 -19.03
CA GLY A 34 9.46 -15.23 -18.28
C GLY A 34 8.39 -16.31 -18.37
N GLU A 35 8.21 -17.03 -19.47
CA GLU A 35 7.12 -18.02 -19.57
C GLU A 35 7.41 -19.29 -18.76
N GLU A 36 8.61 -19.85 -18.83
CA GLU A 36 8.99 -21.01 -18.03
C GLU A 36 9.12 -20.65 -16.54
N GLU A 37 9.65 -19.48 -16.26
CA GLU A 37 9.79 -18.97 -14.90
C GLU A 37 8.45 -18.60 -14.29
N ILE A 38 7.56 -17.96 -15.05
CA ILE A 38 6.17 -17.70 -14.63
C ILE A 38 5.44 -19.02 -14.36
N ALA A 39 5.61 -20.03 -15.19
CA ALA A 39 5.01 -21.34 -14.96
C ALA A 39 5.51 -21.96 -13.65
N HIS A 40 6.82 -21.92 -13.41
CA HIS A 40 7.42 -22.40 -12.15
C HIS A 40 6.92 -21.62 -10.93
N LEU A 41 6.82 -20.30 -11.02
CA LEU A 41 6.27 -19.47 -9.95
C LEU A 41 4.77 -19.77 -9.70
N CYS A 42 4.01 -20.07 -10.74
CA CYS A 42 2.61 -20.49 -10.62
C CYS A 42 2.48 -21.88 -9.97
N GLU A 43 3.39 -22.80 -10.25
CA GLU A 43 3.46 -24.11 -9.57
C GLU A 43 3.80 -23.92 -8.08
N LEU A 44 4.82 -23.14 -7.77
CA LEU A 44 5.20 -22.81 -6.40
C LEU A 44 4.04 -22.13 -5.65
N ALA A 45 3.35 -21.19 -6.27
CA ALA A 45 2.17 -20.55 -5.71
C ALA A 45 1.06 -21.57 -5.40
N ALA A 46 0.86 -22.56 -6.29
CA ALA A 46 -0.13 -23.60 -6.08
C ALA A 46 0.26 -24.54 -4.92
N GLU A 47 1.54 -24.84 -4.75
CA GLU A 47 2.06 -25.63 -3.62
C GLU A 47 1.86 -24.87 -2.30
N ILE A 48 2.25 -23.59 -2.25
CA ILE A 48 2.08 -22.73 -1.07
C ILE A 48 0.60 -22.63 -0.69
N ALA A 49 -0.29 -22.45 -1.68
CA ALA A 49 -1.74 -22.30 -1.46
C ALA A 49 -2.44 -23.61 -1.02
N GLN A 50 -1.77 -24.76 -1.03
CA GLN A 50 -2.34 -26.01 -0.55
C GLN A 50 -2.45 -26.07 0.98
N GLY A 51 -1.69 -25.23 1.71
CA GLY A 51 -1.83 -25.10 3.16
C GLY A 51 -3.24 -24.65 3.53
N ASP A 52 -3.82 -25.29 4.56
CA ASP A 52 -5.21 -25.05 4.97
C ASP A 52 -5.34 -23.79 5.86
N ASP A 53 -4.24 -23.29 6.44
CA ASP A 53 -4.24 -22.14 7.34
C ASP A 53 -3.60 -20.91 6.69
N LEU A 54 -4.43 -19.90 6.43
CA LEU A 54 -4.02 -18.64 5.83
C LEU A 54 -3.07 -17.84 6.75
N ALA A 55 -3.23 -17.93 8.08
CA ALA A 55 -2.36 -17.26 9.04
C ALA A 55 -0.96 -17.87 9.05
N ASP A 56 -0.86 -19.19 9.01
CA ASP A 56 0.42 -19.91 8.89
C ASP A 56 1.11 -19.58 7.56
N LEU A 57 0.36 -19.52 6.48
CA LEU A 57 0.86 -19.12 5.16
C LEU A 57 1.43 -17.69 5.20
N LEU A 58 0.69 -16.72 5.70
CA LEU A 58 1.13 -15.32 5.77
C LEU A 58 2.38 -15.16 6.65
N SER A 59 2.47 -15.91 7.74
CA SER A 59 3.66 -15.90 8.63
C SER A 59 4.90 -16.48 7.95
N SER A 60 4.73 -17.39 7.00
CA SER A 60 5.82 -18.06 6.28
C SER A 60 6.30 -17.28 5.05
N LEU A 61 5.49 -16.39 4.46
CA LEU A 61 5.83 -15.63 3.24
C LEU A 61 7.19 -14.92 3.28
N PRO A 62 7.61 -14.26 4.38
CA PRO A 62 8.92 -13.63 4.44
C PRO A 62 10.10 -14.58 4.26
N TYR A 63 9.92 -15.88 4.54
CA TYR A 63 10.96 -16.89 4.44
C TYR A 63 11.10 -17.47 3.03
N TYR A 64 10.07 -17.39 2.18
CA TYR A 64 10.14 -17.84 0.78
C TYR A 64 10.93 -16.89 -0.13
N ARG A 65 11.28 -15.73 0.36
CA ARG A 65 11.79 -14.59 -0.40
C ARG A 65 13.05 -14.86 -1.24
N ILE A 66 13.89 -15.86 -0.93
CA ILE A 66 15.24 -15.91 -1.52
C ILE A 66 15.79 -17.33 -1.74
N SER A 67 15.33 -18.33 -1.01
CA SER A 67 16.04 -19.62 -0.95
C SER A 67 15.92 -20.47 -2.21
N GLU A 68 14.90 -20.23 -3.05
CA GLU A 68 14.59 -21.10 -4.19
C GLU A 68 14.75 -20.46 -5.57
N MET A 69 15.09 -19.16 -5.62
CA MET A 69 15.35 -18.49 -6.88
C MET A 69 16.73 -18.84 -7.42
N LYS A 70 16.77 -19.46 -8.60
CA LYS A 70 18.03 -19.85 -9.25
C LYS A 70 18.91 -18.61 -9.46
N PRO A 71 20.19 -18.63 -9.05
CA PRO A 71 21.11 -17.54 -9.34
C PRO A 71 21.29 -17.42 -10.85
N LEU A 72 21.18 -16.21 -11.38
CA LEU A 72 21.63 -15.87 -12.74
C LEU A 72 23.12 -16.25 -12.87
N ALA A 73 23.39 -17.38 -13.51
CA ALA A 73 24.73 -17.92 -13.64
C ALA A 73 25.46 -17.25 -14.81
N GLY A 74 26.58 -16.71 -14.52
CA GLY A 74 27.75 -16.70 -15.40
C GLY A 74 27.95 -15.48 -16.25
N ALA A 75 28.27 -14.78 -16.87
CA ALA A 75 28.88 -13.87 -17.87
C ALA A 75 29.24 -12.45 -17.37
N LEU A 76 28.82 -12.05 -16.16
CA LEU A 76 29.01 -10.68 -15.66
C LEU A 76 29.77 -10.60 -14.32
N ALA A 77 30.66 -11.57 -14.04
CA ALA A 77 31.39 -11.66 -12.75
C ALA A 77 32.21 -10.41 -12.41
N ASP A 78 32.62 -9.62 -13.42
CA ASP A 78 33.44 -8.43 -13.24
C ASP A 78 32.64 -7.14 -12.91
N HIS A 79 31.32 -7.17 -13.00
CA HIS A 79 30.44 -6.03 -12.76
C HIS A 79 29.53 -6.25 -11.55
N ARG A 80 30.08 -6.53 -10.40
CA ARG A 80 29.38 -6.89 -9.15
C ARG A 80 28.25 -5.94 -8.75
N GLU A 81 28.42 -4.65 -8.95
CA GLU A 81 27.39 -3.66 -8.57
C GLU A 81 26.19 -3.72 -9.52
N LEU A 82 26.44 -3.86 -10.81
CA LEU A 82 25.40 -3.96 -11.84
C LEU A 82 24.61 -5.27 -11.69
N LEU A 83 25.31 -6.38 -11.47
CA LEU A 83 24.71 -7.68 -11.15
C LEU A 83 23.86 -7.63 -9.90
N SER A 84 24.36 -6.97 -8.85
CA SER A 84 23.60 -6.83 -7.60
C SER A 84 22.30 -6.04 -7.81
N ARG A 85 22.32 -4.99 -8.63
CA ARG A 85 21.10 -4.22 -8.97
C ARG A 85 20.14 -5.01 -9.84
N SER A 86 20.65 -5.66 -10.89
CA SER A 86 19.83 -6.49 -11.79
C SER A 86 19.20 -7.68 -11.06
N ARG A 87 19.96 -8.34 -10.19
CA ARG A 87 19.49 -9.43 -9.34
C ARG A 87 18.37 -8.97 -8.41
N LYS A 88 18.53 -7.80 -7.75
CA LYS A 88 17.48 -7.25 -6.89
C LYS A 88 16.19 -6.94 -7.66
N LEU A 89 16.30 -6.42 -8.89
CA LEU A 89 15.13 -6.12 -9.72
C LEU A 89 14.41 -7.38 -10.18
N LEU A 90 15.17 -8.41 -10.57
CA LEU A 90 14.60 -9.70 -10.97
C LEU A 90 13.95 -10.41 -9.78
N GLU A 91 14.61 -10.45 -8.63
CA GLU A 91 14.05 -11.00 -7.39
C GLU A 91 12.75 -10.27 -6.98
N ALA A 92 12.71 -8.94 -7.11
CA ALA A 92 11.52 -8.15 -6.83
C ALA A 92 10.37 -8.49 -7.80
N ARG A 93 10.66 -8.59 -9.10
CA ARG A 93 9.67 -8.95 -10.13
C ARG A 93 9.13 -10.37 -9.93
N GLN A 94 10.00 -11.33 -9.64
CA GLN A 94 9.63 -12.70 -9.32
C GLN A 94 8.71 -12.76 -8.10
N CYS A 95 9.02 -12.01 -7.05
CA CYS A 95 8.18 -11.90 -5.86
C CYS A 95 6.80 -11.30 -6.20
N MET A 96 6.74 -10.26 -7.05
CA MET A 96 5.47 -9.68 -7.50
C MET A 96 4.62 -10.69 -8.27
N ILE A 97 5.22 -11.44 -9.21
CA ILE A 97 4.53 -12.47 -9.98
C ILE A 97 4.03 -13.59 -9.06
N LEU A 98 4.87 -14.04 -8.13
CA LEU A 98 4.52 -15.06 -7.14
C LEU A 98 3.32 -14.62 -6.28
N CYS A 99 3.33 -13.40 -5.74
CA CYS A 99 2.22 -12.89 -4.93
C CYS A 99 0.90 -12.79 -5.71
N ARG A 100 0.96 -12.40 -7.00
CA ARG A 100 -0.22 -12.40 -7.88
C ARG A 100 -0.73 -13.81 -8.09
N ALA A 101 0.13 -14.74 -8.48
CA ALA A 101 -0.23 -16.13 -8.70
C ALA A 101 -0.75 -16.78 -7.41
N LEU A 102 -0.13 -16.49 -6.27
CA LEU A 102 -0.58 -16.97 -4.97
C LEU A 102 -2.00 -16.50 -4.66
N TYR A 103 -2.28 -15.20 -4.82
CA TYR A 103 -3.62 -14.67 -4.61
C TYR A 103 -4.67 -15.37 -5.49
N GLU A 104 -4.33 -15.67 -6.76
CA GLU A 104 -5.22 -16.40 -7.67
C GLU A 104 -5.50 -17.83 -7.23
N LYS A 105 -4.58 -18.46 -6.51
CA LYS A 105 -4.68 -19.86 -6.05
C LYS A 105 -5.28 -20.00 -4.65
N LEU A 106 -5.37 -18.91 -3.87
CA LEU A 106 -5.96 -18.96 -2.52
C LEU A 106 -7.41 -19.44 -2.56
N LYS A 107 -7.75 -20.41 -1.70
CA LYS A 107 -9.10 -21.00 -1.59
C LYS A 107 -10.11 -20.06 -0.90
N HIS A 108 -9.62 -19.22 0.04
CA HIS A 108 -10.43 -18.36 0.90
C HIS A 108 -9.97 -16.91 0.78
N ARG A 109 -9.99 -16.39 -0.47
CA ARG A 109 -9.56 -15.02 -0.78
C ARG A 109 -10.35 -13.95 -0.02
N GLU A 110 -11.61 -14.24 0.29
CA GLU A 110 -12.49 -13.38 1.08
C GLU A 110 -11.96 -13.14 2.51
N ASN A 111 -11.21 -14.07 3.06
CA ASN A 111 -10.66 -13.97 4.41
C ASN A 111 -9.26 -13.33 4.45
N LEU A 112 -8.72 -12.94 3.31
CA LEU A 112 -7.35 -12.42 3.24
C LEU A 112 -7.16 -11.15 4.08
N LEU A 113 -8.13 -10.23 4.04
CA LEU A 113 -8.03 -9.01 4.85
C LEU A 113 -8.09 -9.31 6.35
N SER A 114 -8.96 -10.21 6.77
CA SER A 114 -9.05 -10.61 8.19
C SER A 114 -7.79 -11.32 8.67
N ALA A 115 -7.12 -12.06 7.78
CA ALA A 115 -5.85 -12.72 8.09
C ALA A 115 -4.66 -11.75 8.12
N LEU A 116 -4.64 -10.75 7.22
CA LEU A 116 -3.61 -9.71 7.20
C LEU A 116 -3.80 -8.68 8.33
N PHE A 117 -5.03 -8.39 8.69
CA PHE A 117 -5.41 -7.38 9.67
C PHE A 117 -6.42 -7.99 10.66
N PRO A 118 -5.94 -8.59 11.76
CA PRO A 118 -6.80 -9.29 12.72
C PRO A 118 -7.94 -8.44 13.30
N ASP A 119 -7.77 -7.10 13.31
CA ASP A 119 -8.75 -6.15 13.80
C ASP A 119 -9.64 -5.57 12.68
N VAL A 120 -9.68 -6.20 11.49
CA VAL A 120 -10.53 -5.72 10.40
C VAL A 120 -12.01 -5.97 10.73
N GLU A 121 -12.85 -4.97 10.51
CA GLU A 121 -14.30 -5.10 10.57
C GLU A 121 -14.84 -5.43 9.16
N GLU A 122 -15.65 -6.47 9.05
CA GLU A 122 -16.17 -6.90 7.75
C GLU A 122 -17.25 -5.97 7.20
N VAL A 123 -17.98 -5.31 8.09
CA VAL A 123 -19.12 -4.43 7.70
C VAL A 123 -19.14 -3.21 8.62
N LEU A 124 -19.46 -2.04 8.05
CA LEU A 124 -19.79 -0.85 8.87
C LEU A 124 -20.89 -1.22 9.86
N PRO A 125 -20.68 -0.99 11.17
CA PRO A 125 -21.73 -1.26 12.15
C PRO A 125 -23.00 -0.53 11.76
N GLN A 126 -24.09 -1.27 11.58
CA GLN A 126 -25.41 -0.67 11.27
C GLN A 126 -26.02 0.07 12.48
N ALA A 127 -25.42 -0.07 13.63
CA ALA A 127 -25.85 0.64 14.84
C ALA A 127 -25.55 2.14 14.70
N ALA A 128 -26.43 2.95 15.33
CA ALA A 128 -26.25 4.40 15.43
C ALA A 128 -24.91 4.72 16.09
N GLY A 129 -23.87 4.95 15.28
CA GLY A 129 -22.54 5.28 15.75
C GLY A 129 -22.46 6.72 16.26
N ARG A 130 -21.58 6.97 17.25
CA ARG A 130 -21.25 8.31 17.72
C ARG A 130 -20.01 8.80 16.99
N ILE A 131 -20.15 9.97 16.35
CA ILE A 131 -19.04 10.65 15.69
C ILE A 131 -18.61 11.82 16.58
N VAL A 132 -17.40 11.75 17.12
CA VAL A 132 -16.85 12.84 17.95
C VAL A 132 -15.93 13.71 17.12
N TYR A 133 -16.02 15.04 17.29
CA TYR A 133 -15.13 15.99 16.63
C TYR A 133 -15.05 17.32 17.40
N GLN A 134 -13.99 18.08 17.13
CA GLN A 134 -13.88 19.44 17.62
C GLN A 134 -14.77 20.35 16.78
N ARG A 135 -15.71 21.05 17.42
CA ARG A 135 -16.72 21.86 16.74
C ARG A 135 -16.11 23.04 15.97
N SER A 136 -16.37 23.07 14.67
CA SER A 136 -16.12 24.21 13.79
C SER A 136 -17.11 24.14 12.61
N SER A 137 -17.25 25.19 11.82
CA SER A 137 -18.12 25.18 10.62
C SER A 137 -17.68 24.07 9.66
N TYR A 138 -16.39 24.00 9.32
CA TYR A 138 -15.85 22.98 8.40
C TYR A 138 -16.01 21.56 8.93
N ALA A 139 -15.81 21.35 10.24
CA ALA A 139 -16.01 20.01 10.83
C ALA A 139 -17.49 19.61 10.86
N ASN A 140 -18.41 20.58 11.01
CA ASN A 140 -19.85 20.30 10.86
C ASN A 140 -20.22 19.89 9.42
N ASP A 141 -19.66 20.55 8.42
CA ASP A 141 -19.87 20.20 7.01
C ASP A 141 -19.29 18.81 6.70
N ALA A 142 -18.09 18.50 7.26
CA ALA A 142 -17.51 17.16 7.17
C ALA A 142 -18.41 16.10 7.83
N TYR A 143 -18.93 16.40 9.03
CA TYR A 143 -19.91 15.52 9.69
C TYR A 143 -21.11 15.23 8.82
N LEU A 144 -21.69 16.24 8.19
CA LEU A 144 -22.84 16.07 7.29
C LEU A 144 -22.50 15.19 6.08
N ALA A 145 -21.30 15.34 5.52
CA ALA A 145 -20.82 14.48 4.45
C ALA A 145 -20.70 13.02 4.91
N PHE A 146 -20.07 12.77 6.06
CA PHE A 146 -19.88 11.41 6.60
C PHE A 146 -21.18 10.79 7.13
N ALA A 147 -22.13 11.58 7.61
CA ALA A 147 -23.45 11.10 8.03
C ALA A 147 -24.22 10.40 6.89
N SER A 148 -23.86 10.69 5.63
CA SER A 148 -24.45 9.98 4.48
C SER A 148 -24.02 8.51 4.40
N LEU A 149 -22.86 8.14 4.96
CA LEU A 149 -22.38 6.77 5.06
C LEU A 149 -22.92 6.03 6.29
N LEU A 150 -23.21 6.77 7.35
CA LEU A 150 -23.57 6.26 8.66
C LEU A 150 -24.98 6.74 9.04
N PRO A 151 -26.02 6.13 8.47
CA PRO A 151 -27.38 6.52 8.80
C PRO A 151 -27.63 6.36 10.31
N ASN A 152 -28.19 7.38 10.93
CA ASN A 152 -28.43 7.48 12.38
C ASN A 152 -27.21 7.78 13.25
N ALA A 153 -26.05 8.14 12.68
CA ALA A 153 -24.91 8.60 13.46
C ALA A 153 -25.26 9.86 14.27
N ARG A 154 -24.75 9.92 15.50
CA ARG A 154 -24.97 11.06 16.42
C ARG A 154 -23.68 11.84 16.61
N ALA A 155 -23.78 13.17 16.46
CA ALA A 155 -22.66 14.06 16.75
C ALA A 155 -22.38 14.16 18.23
N THR A 156 -21.12 14.08 18.60
CA THR A 156 -20.58 14.38 19.94
C THR A 156 -19.46 15.39 19.76
N TYR A 157 -19.23 16.25 20.73
CA TYR A 157 -18.23 17.30 20.64
C TYR A 157 -17.11 17.12 21.64
N ALA A 158 -15.87 17.21 21.18
CA ALA A 158 -14.69 17.24 22.02
C ALA A 158 -14.11 18.66 22.08
N HIS A 159 -13.39 18.96 23.16
CA HIS A 159 -12.75 20.26 23.35
C HIS A 159 -11.44 20.40 22.54
N SER A 160 -10.86 19.27 22.10
CA SER A 160 -9.67 19.24 21.26
C SER A 160 -9.69 18.03 20.32
N PHE A 161 -8.85 18.07 19.29
CA PHE A 161 -8.68 16.93 18.37
C PHE A 161 -8.07 15.70 19.07
N ALA A 162 -7.12 15.91 19.98
CA ALA A 162 -6.55 14.82 20.77
C ALA A 162 -7.62 14.15 21.65
N ALA A 163 -8.48 14.93 22.30
CA ALA A 163 -9.60 14.39 23.07
C ALA A 163 -10.60 13.61 22.18
N ALA A 164 -10.82 14.05 20.94
CA ALA A 164 -11.67 13.29 20.00
C ALA A 164 -11.05 11.92 19.64
N CYS A 165 -9.73 11.86 19.44
CA CYS A 165 -9.02 10.60 19.23
C CYS A 165 -9.09 9.68 20.45
N GLU A 166 -8.91 10.25 21.64
CA GLU A 166 -8.96 9.52 22.92
C GLU A 166 -10.34 8.89 23.17
N GLU A 167 -11.43 9.59 22.85
CA GLU A 167 -12.81 9.06 22.94
C GLU A 167 -13.00 7.82 22.06
N VAL A 168 -12.40 7.79 20.86
CA VAL A 168 -12.46 6.62 19.97
C VAL A 168 -11.53 5.53 20.49
N TYR A 169 -10.31 5.87 20.90
CA TYR A 169 -9.34 4.92 21.43
C TYR A 169 -9.89 4.17 22.66
N ASN A 170 -10.59 4.87 23.55
CA ASN A 170 -11.21 4.29 24.75
C ASN A 170 -12.55 3.59 24.47
N GLY A 171 -13.06 3.62 23.23
CA GLY A 171 -14.34 2.99 22.84
C GLY A 171 -15.58 3.74 23.33
N HIS A 172 -15.43 5.00 23.75
CA HIS A 172 -16.57 5.86 24.12
C HIS A 172 -17.33 6.37 22.91
N CYS A 173 -16.64 6.54 21.77
CA CYS A 173 -17.20 6.86 20.48
C CYS A 173 -16.67 5.89 19.43
N GLU A 174 -17.46 5.59 18.43
CA GLU A 174 -17.09 4.68 17.35
C GLU A 174 -16.18 5.37 16.32
N TYR A 175 -16.41 6.67 16.07
CA TYR A 175 -15.71 7.43 15.04
C TYR A 175 -15.27 8.80 15.55
N CYS A 176 -14.16 9.33 14.96
CA CYS A 176 -13.82 10.75 15.08
C CYS A 176 -13.53 11.37 13.71
N ILE A 177 -13.63 12.70 13.65
CA ILE A 177 -13.31 13.48 12.46
C ILE A 177 -12.10 14.35 12.74
N LEU A 178 -11.07 14.23 11.89
CA LEU A 178 -9.88 15.08 11.89
C LEU A 178 -9.66 15.74 10.54
N PRO A 179 -9.17 16.99 10.48
CA PRO A 179 -8.59 17.53 9.25
C PRO A 179 -7.22 16.85 9.02
N VAL A 180 -6.98 16.34 7.82
CA VAL A 180 -5.74 15.61 7.50
C VAL A 180 -4.87 16.27 6.46
N GLU A 181 -5.48 17.14 5.64
CA GLU A 181 -4.78 17.84 4.56
C GLU A 181 -5.47 19.18 4.30
N ASN A 182 -4.72 20.21 3.92
CA ASN A 182 -5.29 21.42 3.38
C ASN A 182 -4.55 21.84 2.09
N ALA A 183 -5.19 22.67 1.28
CA ALA A 183 -4.66 23.09 -0.02
C ALA A 183 -3.38 23.93 0.06
N VAL A 184 -3.07 24.52 1.22
CA VAL A 184 -1.92 25.42 1.41
C VAL A 184 -0.71 24.69 1.97
N GLU A 185 -0.90 23.88 2.99
CA GLU A 185 0.16 23.20 3.73
C GLU A 185 0.37 21.74 3.27
N GLY A 186 -0.57 21.20 2.48
CA GLY A 186 -0.61 19.78 2.16
C GLY A 186 -1.03 18.96 3.38
N GLU A 187 -0.34 17.87 3.66
CA GLU A 187 -0.64 17.01 4.81
C GLU A 187 -0.37 17.73 6.14
N LEU A 188 -1.34 17.66 7.03
CA LEU A 188 -1.28 18.25 8.36
C LEU A 188 -0.57 17.31 9.34
N ILE A 189 0.74 17.45 9.48
CA ILE A 189 1.63 16.56 10.25
C ILE A 189 1.14 16.35 11.69
N GLY A 190 0.60 17.39 12.34
CA GLY A 190 0.07 17.28 13.71
C GLY A 190 -1.05 16.23 13.84
N PHE A 191 -1.91 16.12 12.83
CA PHE A 191 -3.00 15.14 12.81
C PHE A 191 -2.50 13.75 12.38
N ALA A 192 -1.55 13.68 11.49
CA ALA A 192 -0.90 12.39 11.16
C ALA A 192 -0.23 11.76 12.40
N LYS A 193 0.36 12.58 13.29
CA LYS A 193 0.88 12.13 14.57
C LYS A 193 -0.22 11.61 15.51
N LEU A 194 -1.36 12.29 15.59
CA LEU A 194 -2.49 11.82 16.41
C LEU A 194 -3.02 10.47 15.90
N ILE A 195 -3.16 10.33 14.58
CA ILE A 195 -3.58 9.06 13.95
C ILE A 195 -2.63 7.93 14.35
N ALA A 196 -1.32 8.16 14.23
CA ALA A 196 -0.31 7.19 14.62
C ALA A 196 -0.28 6.90 16.13
N GLN A 197 -0.40 7.94 16.96
CA GLN A 197 -0.36 7.82 18.42
C GLN A 197 -1.52 6.98 18.97
N PHE A 198 -2.71 7.12 18.41
CA PHE A 198 -3.92 6.40 18.85
C PHE A 198 -4.23 5.18 17.98
N ASP A 199 -3.32 4.83 17.05
CA ASP A 199 -3.47 3.73 16.09
C ASP A 199 -4.84 3.72 15.39
N LEU A 200 -5.31 4.91 14.96
CA LEU A 200 -6.58 5.05 14.29
C LEU A 200 -6.46 4.74 12.79
N LYS A 201 -7.54 4.26 12.22
CA LYS A 201 -7.64 3.88 10.80
C LYS A 201 -8.56 4.84 10.06
N ILE A 202 -8.12 5.29 8.87
CA ILE A 202 -8.95 6.11 7.98
C ILE A 202 -9.91 5.19 7.24
N ILE A 203 -11.20 5.48 7.30
CA ILE A 203 -12.23 4.71 6.59
C ILE A 203 -12.91 5.49 5.46
N ALA A 204 -12.88 6.82 5.54
CA ALA A 204 -13.37 7.69 4.47
C ALA A 204 -12.71 9.08 4.57
N VAL A 205 -12.66 9.80 3.45
CA VAL A 205 -12.25 11.20 3.42
C VAL A 205 -13.24 12.04 2.62
N CYS A 206 -13.36 13.33 2.96
CA CYS A 206 -14.13 14.31 2.17
C CYS A 206 -13.38 15.63 2.11
N ASP A 207 -13.53 16.37 1.01
CA ASP A 207 -12.98 17.72 0.86
C ASP A 207 -14.06 18.75 1.15
N ILE A 208 -13.79 19.64 2.10
CA ILE A 208 -14.68 20.74 2.45
C ILE A 208 -14.08 22.03 1.88
N ALA A 209 -14.84 22.66 0.99
CA ALA A 209 -14.43 23.93 0.39
C ALA A 209 -14.41 25.04 1.44
N GLY A 210 -13.36 25.86 1.43
CA GLY A 210 -13.32 27.09 2.19
C GLY A 210 -14.13 28.20 1.53
N ALA A 211 -14.20 29.36 2.18
CA ALA A 211 -14.85 30.56 1.63
C ALA A 211 -14.27 30.96 0.25
N ASP A 212 -12.98 30.69 0.04
CA ASP A 212 -12.32 30.75 -1.27
C ASP A 212 -12.15 29.33 -1.81
N ALA A 213 -12.52 29.08 -3.06
CA ALA A 213 -12.38 27.78 -3.74
C ALA A 213 -10.93 27.25 -3.73
N SER A 214 -9.93 28.13 -3.53
CA SER A 214 -8.52 27.76 -3.37
C SER A 214 -8.16 27.20 -1.98
N ARG A 215 -9.06 27.24 -1.01
CA ARG A 215 -8.83 26.79 0.37
C ARG A 215 -9.76 25.64 0.71
N SER A 216 -9.44 24.47 0.22
CA SER A 216 -10.12 23.25 0.65
C SER A 216 -9.35 22.59 1.80
N THR A 217 -10.09 21.96 2.70
CA THR A 217 -9.55 21.13 3.77
C THR A 217 -10.13 19.73 3.63
N ARG A 218 -9.24 18.74 3.57
CA ARG A 218 -9.63 17.33 3.59
C ARG A 218 -9.79 16.87 5.02
N PHE A 219 -10.96 16.32 5.31
CA PHE A 219 -11.27 15.68 6.57
C PHE A 219 -11.28 14.17 6.40
N ALA A 220 -10.83 13.45 7.42
CA ALA A 220 -10.91 12.01 7.53
C ALA A 220 -11.90 11.59 8.61
N LEU A 221 -12.68 10.58 8.30
CA LEU A 221 -13.45 9.80 9.27
C LEU A 221 -12.56 8.64 9.72
N LEU A 222 -12.37 8.52 11.01
CA LEU A 222 -11.42 7.59 11.64
C LEU A 222 -12.15 6.69 12.62
N GLN A 223 -11.69 5.45 12.72
CA GLN A 223 -12.09 4.48 13.74
C GLN A 223 -10.88 3.66 14.21
N ARG A 224 -11.07 2.71 15.14
CA ARG A 224 -9.99 1.85 15.64
C ARG A 224 -9.57 0.79 14.63
N ASN A 225 -10.53 0.19 13.96
CA ASN A 225 -10.30 -1.00 13.16
C ASN A 225 -10.24 -0.67 11.66
N MET A 226 -9.56 -1.49 10.89
CA MET A 226 -9.59 -1.39 9.43
C MET A 226 -11.01 -1.72 8.92
N LEU A 227 -11.43 -1.03 7.87
CA LEU A 227 -12.64 -1.34 7.14
C LEU A 227 -12.28 -1.58 5.68
N PRO A 228 -12.61 -2.73 5.10
CA PRO A 228 -12.41 -2.97 3.67
C PRO A 228 -13.37 -2.11 2.83
N LEU A 229 -12.99 -1.82 1.60
CA LEU A 229 -13.91 -1.22 0.64
C LEU A 229 -14.92 -2.27 0.17
N SER A 230 -16.20 -1.94 0.29
CA SER A 230 -17.29 -2.91 0.15
C SER A 230 -17.65 -3.28 -1.27
N ASP A 231 -17.25 -2.48 -2.26
CA ASP A 231 -17.67 -2.70 -3.65
C ASP A 231 -16.59 -2.31 -4.68
N ALA A 232 -16.80 -2.74 -5.92
CA ALA A 232 -15.89 -2.49 -7.02
C ALA A 232 -15.77 -1.00 -7.40
N ASP A 233 -16.80 -0.19 -7.16
CA ASP A 233 -16.74 1.26 -7.43
C ASP A 233 -15.96 1.99 -6.34
N ALA A 234 -16.08 1.55 -5.09
CA ALA A 234 -15.24 2.04 -4.00
C ALA A 234 -13.76 1.67 -4.23
N MET A 235 -13.47 0.48 -4.74
CA MET A 235 -12.11 0.08 -5.12
C MET A 235 -11.52 0.95 -6.24
N LYS A 236 -12.31 1.37 -7.24
CA LYS A 236 -11.82 2.26 -8.31
C LYS A 236 -11.46 3.66 -7.82
N ASN A 237 -12.16 4.15 -6.80
CA ASN A 237 -11.96 5.48 -6.24
C ASN A 237 -11.31 5.45 -4.85
N GLY A 238 -10.81 4.28 -4.46
CA GLY A 238 -10.23 4.05 -3.17
C GLY A 238 -8.76 4.44 -3.10
N CYS A 239 -8.33 4.67 -1.86
CA CYS A 239 -6.93 4.91 -1.53
C CYS A 239 -6.48 3.87 -0.52
N PHE A 240 -5.23 3.44 -0.62
CA PHE A 240 -4.55 2.68 0.40
C PHE A 240 -3.41 3.50 0.98
N ARG A 241 -3.41 3.63 2.31
CA ARG A 241 -2.37 4.36 3.04
C ARG A 241 -1.77 3.49 4.13
N PHE A 242 -0.45 3.51 4.22
CA PHE A 242 0.31 2.79 5.24
C PHE A 242 1.60 3.53 5.59
N SER A 243 2.21 3.13 6.70
CA SER A 243 3.52 3.62 7.11
C SER A 243 4.58 2.52 7.04
N LEU A 244 5.81 2.93 6.72
CA LEU A 244 7.03 2.12 6.81
C LEU A 244 7.97 2.74 7.83
N PRO A 245 8.67 1.94 8.65
CA PRO A 245 9.76 2.43 9.48
C PRO A 245 10.87 3.05 8.63
N LYS A 246 11.59 4.03 9.18
CA LYS A 246 12.69 4.72 8.46
C LYS A 246 13.81 3.77 8.05
N GLU A 247 14.04 2.73 8.82
CA GLU A 247 15.01 1.67 8.52
C GLU A 247 14.70 0.94 7.21
N SER A 248 13.44 1.00 6.79
CA SER A 248 12.95 0.42 5.53
C SER A 248 13.02 1.38 4.34
N ALA A 249 13.75 2.49 4.43
CA ALA A 249 13.86 3.49 3.35
C ALA A 249 14.34 2.87 2.03
N SER A 250 15.22 1.87 2.08
CA SER A 250 15.68 1.12 0.89
C SER A 250 14.57 0.34 0.18
N LEU A 251 13.49 0.01 0.89
CA LEU A 251 12.35 -0.72 0.33
C LEU A 251 11.33 0.20 -0.36
N VAL A 252 11.40 1.51 -0.16
CA VAL A 252 10.42 2.45 -0.73
C VAL A 252 10.40 2.35 -2.26
N ALA A 253 11.56 2.27 -2.90
CA ALA A 253 11.65 2.12 -4.35
C ALA A 253 11.02 0.80 -4.83
N ASP A 254 11.28 -0.31 -4.14
CA ASP A 254 10.71 -1.62 -4.44
C ASP A 254 9.19 -1.61 -4.27
N VAL A 255 8.70 -0.96 -3.21
CA VAL A 255 7.26 -0.79 -2.94
C VAL A 255 6.58 0.05 -4.02
N LEU A 256 7.20 1.15 -4.48
CA LEU A 256 6.68 1.99 -5.56
C LEU A 256 6.62 1.20 -6.89
N THR A 257 7.67 0.42 -7.18
CA THR A 257 7.73 -0.44 -8.37
C THR A 257 6.63 -1.50 -8.31
N ALA A 258 6.45 -2.15 -7.16
CA ALA A 258 5.40 -3.14 -6.97
C ALA A 258 4.00 -2.54 -7.07
N ALA A 259 3.75 -1.38 -6.47
CA ALA A 259 2.48 -0.68 -6.58
C ALA A 259 2.11 -0.42 -8.05
N ASN A 260 3.06 0.09 -8.85
CA ASN A 260 2.86 0.30 -10.28
C ASN A 260 2.60 -1.02 -11.04
N PHE A 261 3.33 -2.09 -10.70
CA PHE A 261 3.12 -3.43 -11.30
C PHE A 261 1.71 -3.97 -11.05
N TYR A 262 1.14 -3.68 -9.88
CA TYR A 262 -0.23 -4.07 -9.53
C TYR A 262 -1.30 -3.04 -9.97
N GLY A 263 -0.91 -1.97 -10.66
CA GLY A 263 -1.83 -0.96 -11.17
C GLY A 263 -2.33 0.05 -10.12
N LEU A 264 -1.60 0.21 -9.01
CA LEU A 264 -1.86 1.26 -8.04
C LEU A 264 -1.05 2.51 -8.41
N GLU A 265 -1.68 3.68 -8.33
CA GLU A 265 -1.03 4.95 -8.64
C GLU A 265 -0.47 5.60 -7.38
N PHE A 266 0.80 5.98 -7.41
CA PHE A 266 1.43 6.71 -6.32
C PHE A 266 0.83 8.11 -6.19
N ARG A 267 0.34 8.46 -4.99
CA ARG A 267 -0.27 9.74 -4.69
C ARG A 267 0.66 10.66 -3.90
N SER A 268 1.19 10.18 -2.78
CA SER A 268 2.04 10.98 -1.91
C SER A 268 2.94 10.13 -1.02
N ALA A 269 4.09 10.70 -0.66
CA ALA A 269 4.95 10.21 0.40
C ALA A 269 5.27 11.35 1.38
N ASN A 270 5.08 11.11 2.65
CA ASN A 270 5.37 12.08 3.70
C ASN A 270 6.18 11.44 4.82
N THR A 271 7.08 12.20 5.40
CA THR A 271 7.89 11.75 6.53
C THR A 271 7.35 12.37 7.81
N LEU A 272 6.97 11.55 8.78
CA LEU A 272 6.67 12.07 10.11
C LEU A 272 7.98 12.40 10.82
N PRO A 273 8.11 13.62 11.39
CA PRO A 273 9.30 14.00 12.12
C PRO A 273 9.44 13.15 13.40
N PRO A 274 10.68 12.99 13.91
CA PRO A 274 11.00 12.05 14.93
C PRO A 274 10.26 12.32 16.25
N SER A 275 9.25 11.55 16.54
CA SER A 275 9.06 10.92 17.83
C SER A 275 9.86 9.63 17.77
N GLU A 276 10.16 8.91 18.80
CA GLU A 276 11.06 7.74 18.87
C GLU A 276 11.18 6.82 17.64
N GLN A 277 10.25 6.90 16.66
CA GLN A 277 10.30 6.20 15.37
C GLN A 277 9.92 7.15 14.23
N SER A 278 10.87 7.44 13.34
CA SER A 278 10.56 8.11 12.07
C SER A 278 9.85 7.15 11.12
N LEU A 279 8.71 7.57 10.58
CA LEU A 279 7.89 6.78 9.67
C LEU A 279 7.77 7.46 8.31
N PHE A 280 7.75 6.67 7.24
CA PHE A 280 7.33 7.09 5.91
C PHE A 280 5.86 6.73 5.72
N ASN A 281 4.99 7.72 5.55
CA ASN A 281 3.62 7.49 5.15
C ASN A 281 3.53 7.49 3.63
N LEU A 282 3.08 6.39 3.07
CA LEU A 282 2.86 6.23 1.64
C LEU A 282 1.35 6.13 1.36
N THR A 283 0.90 6.83 0.33
CA THR A 283 -0.50 6.80 -0.11
C THR A 283 -0.55 6.46 -1.59
N PHE A 284 -1.42 5.53 -1.95
CA PHE A 284 -1.68 5.08 -3.32
C PHE A 284 -3.16 5.18 -3.63
N ASP A 285 -3.49 5.64 -4.84
CA ASP A 285 -4.81 5.50 -5.41
C ASP A 285 -4.93 4.09 -6.00
N ILE A 286 -6.02 3.37 -5.67
CA ILE A 286 -6.18 1.97 -6.07
C ILE A 286 -6.51 1.86 -7.55
N CYS A 287 -7.32 2.81 -8.09
CA CYS A 287 -7.64 2.93 -9.53
C CYS A 287 -8.17 1.66 -10.19
N GLY A 288 -8.71 0.73 -9.40
CA GLY A 288 -9.11 -0.61 -9.87
C GLY A 288 -7.95 -1.59 -10.02
N GLY A 289 -6.76 -1.26 -9.54
CA GLY A 289 -5.60 -2.14 -9.49
C GLY A 289 -5.75 -3.31 -8.50
N ASP A 290 -4.79 -4.22 -8.54
CA ASP A 290 -4.76 -5.47 -7.78
C ASP A 290 -4.26 -5.21 -6.34
N LEU A 291 -5.09 -4.59 -5.49
CA LEU A 291 -4.72 -4.28 -4.10
C LEU A 291 -4.33 -5.52 -3.30
N TYR A 292 -5.06 -6.61 -3.40
CA TYR A 292 -4.82 -7.81 -2.57
C TYR A 292 -3.48 -8.50 -2.85
N PRO A 293 -3.06 -8.73 -4.11
CA PRO A 293 -1.71 -9.17 -4.41
C PRO A 293 -0.63 -8.20 -3.92
N PHE A 294 -0.89 -6.88 -3.95
CA PHE A 294 0.01 -5.89 -3.39
C PHE A 294 0.14 -6.00 -1.88
N LEU A 295 -0.96 -6.27 -1.16
CA LEU A 295 -0.92 -6.53 0.29
C LEU A 295 -0.11 -7.78 0.62
N LEU A 296 -0.23 -8.87 -0.17
CA LEU A 296 0.62 -10.06 -0.04
C LEU A 296 2.10 -9.74 -0.27
N TYR A 297 2.39 -8.93 -1.29
CA TYR A 297 3.74 -8.46 -1.54
C TYR A 297 4.31 -7.66 -0.35
N LEU A 298 3.54 -6.73 0.21
CA LEU A 298 3.95 -5.98 1.40
C LEU A 298 4.20 -6.90 2.59
N ALA A 299 3.32 -7.86 2.86
CA ALA A 299 3.51 -8.85 3.92
C ALA A 299 4.78 -9.67 3.73
N THR A 300 5.19 -9.91 2.47
CA THR A 300 6.40 -10.66 2.14
C THR A 300 7.67 -9.82 2.24
N VAL A 301 7.66 -8.60 1.70
CA VAL A 301 8.88 -7.78 1.48
C VAL A 301 9.09 -6.76 2.58
N ALA A 302 8.01 -6.24 3.15
CA ALA A 302 8.01 -5.20 4.16
C ALA A 302 7.04 -5.54 5.32
N PRO A 303 7.20 -6.70 6.00
CA PRO A 303 6.22 -7.19 6.99
C PRO A 303 6.02 -6.23 8.17
N GLN A 304 6.93 -5.28 8.37
CA GLN A 304 6.84 -4.24 9.38
C GLN A 304 5.98 -3.02 8.96
N TYR A 305 5.33 -3.06 7.79
CA TYR A 305 4.42 -1.98 7.42
C TYR A 305 3.22 -1.91 8.37
N THR A 306 2.74 -0.71 8.61
CA THR A 306 1.55 -0.49 9.44
C THR A 306 0.45 0.15 8.59
N PRO A 307 -0.70 -0.51 8.39
CA PRO A 307 -1.79 0.05 7.62
C PRO A 307 -2.43 1.21 8.37
N ILE A 308 -2.69 2.31 7.66
CA ILE A 308 -3.40 3.48 8.18
C ILE A 308 -4.85 3.50 7.68
N GLY A 309 -5.11 2.97 6.49
CA GLY A 309 -6.48 2.84 6.00
C GLY A 309 -6.57 2.40 4.55
N ILE A 310 -7.67 1.72 4.24
CA ILE A 310 -8.18 1.50 2.90
C ILE A 310 -9.50 2.27 2.86
N TYR A 311 -9.58 3.38 2.11
CA TYR A 311 -10.69 4.31 2.24
C TYR A 311 -11.11 4.91 0.91
N SER A 312 -12.36 5.36 0.83
CA SER A 312 -12.90 6.05 -0.33
C SER A 312 -13.00 7.55 -0.09
N HIS A 313 -13.00 8.30 -1.19
CA HIS A 313 -13.25 9.73 -1.21
C HIS A 313 -14.74 10.00 -1.42
N ILE A 314 -15.38 10.64 -0.44
CA ILE A 314 -16.79 10.99 -0.52
C ILE A 314 -16.92 12.33 -1.23
N LYS A 315 -17.63 12.34 -2.34
CA LYS A 315 -18.00 13.59 -3.02
C LYS A 315 -19.14 14.24 -2.24
N GLN A 316 -18.99 15.50 -1.85
CA GLN A 316 -20.16 16.26 -1.39
C GLN A 316 -21.23 16.22 -2.50
N LYS A 317 -22.42 15.73 -2.16
CA LYS A 317 -23.58 15.96 -3.03
C LYS A 317 -23.80 17.46 -3.02
N GLY A 318 -23.62 18.10 -4.18
CA GLY A 318 -23.79 19.55 -4.32
C GLY A 318 -25.10 19.99 -3.69
N ILE A 319 -24.99 21.00 -2.84
CA ILE A 319 -26.10 21.77 -2.28
C ILE A 319 -26.63 22.66 -3.40
#